data_d262a91a43f416fbde06c3330b575715
#
_entry.id   d262a91a43f416fbde06c3330b575715
#
_cell.length_a   1.000
_cell.length_b   1.000
_cell.length_c   1.000
_cell.angle_alpha   90.00
_cell.angle_beta   90.00
_cell.angle_gamma   90.00
#
_symmetry.space_group_name_H-M   'P 1'
#
loop_
_entity.id
_entity.type
_entity.pdbx_description
1 polymer ?
#
loop_
_entity_poly.entity_id
_entity_poly.type
_entity_poly.pdbx_seq_one_letter_code
_entity_poly.pdbx_strand_id
1 'polypeptide(L)'
;MPAALAVAFALTACSSPEKEQRAEQRLERNQAGLSTAQHNATVDCSSTAQCDSAWALTKRYIEQHSSTSVTRADAFAIDTDVPSGSGDPAYSATRVAKGSGGAATLTLYAQCRGMYGPNDTKASDYNECAEKIIKIQNGYVDFLRSHLPGQ
;
A
#
# COMPACT_ATOMS: atom_id res chain seq x y z
N MET A 1 -36.35 36.64 47.74
CA MET A 1 -35.76 36.54 46.38
C MET A 1 -34.77 35.38 46.42
N PRO A 2 -35.05 34.22 45.82
CA PRO A 2 -34.09 33.13 45.72
C PRO A 2 -33.23 33.28 44.47
N ALA A 3 -31.90 33.22 44.66
CA ALA A 3 -30.91 33.20 43.57
C ALA A 3 -30.85 31.76 42.99
N ALA A 4 -31.15 31.63 41.69
CA ALA A 4 -30.98 30.40 40.97
C ALA A 4 -29.54 30.20 40.55
N LEU A 5 -28.85 29.19 41.10
CA LEU A 5 -27.55 28.73 40.63
C LEU A 5 -27.76 27.89 39.36
N ALA A 6 -27.32 28.40 38.22
CA ALA A 6 -27.20 27.63 36.99
C ALA A 6 -25.89 26.81 37.05
N VAL A 7 -26.05 25.47 37.17
CA VAL A 7 -24.93 24.52 37.04
C VAL A 7 -24.72 24.24 35.58
N ALA A 8 -23.66 24.79 34.98
CA ALA A 8 -23.24 24.46 33.64
C ALA A 8 -22.52 23.09 33.65
N PHE A 9 -23.16 22.05 33.11
CA PHE A 9 -22.51 20.76 32.82
C PHE A 9 -21.59 20.94 31.61
N ALA A 10 -20.32 21.04 31.85
CA ALA A 10 -19.31 20.88 30.81
C ALA A 10 -19.26 19.41 30.40
N LEU A 11 -19.83 19.09 29.24
CA LEU A 11 -19.64 17.80 28.58
C LEU A 11 -18.19 17.74 28.06
N THR A 12 -17.28 17.31 28.93
CA THR A 12 -15.96 16.87 28.49
C THR A 12 -16.17 15.57 27.70
N ALA A 13 -16.02 15.65 26.37
CA ALA A 13 -15.90 14.50 25.51
C ALA A 13 -14.59 13.77 25.87
N CYS A 14 -14.65 12.87 26.83
CA CYS A 14 -13.55 11.98 27.21
C CYS A 14 -13.41 10.93 26.12
N SER A 15 -12.52 11.14 25.16
CA SER A 15 -11.89 10.03 24.48
C SER A 15 -11.19 9.20 25.56
N SER A 16 -11.56 7.90 25.67
CA SER A 16 -10.96 7.08 26.71
C SER A 16 -9.47 6.88 26.39
N PRO A 17 -8.56 6.95 27.38
CA PRO A 17 -7.11 6.77 27.16
C PRO A 17 -6.78 5.47 26.41
N GLU A 18 -7.60 4.43 26.58
CA GLU A 18 -7.46 3.17 25.83
C GLU A 18 -7.69 3.29 24.33
N LYS A 19 -8.59 4.17 23.89
CA LYS A 19 -8.84 4.40 22.45
C LYS A 19 -7.67 5.14 21.82
N GLU A 20 -7.11 6.10 22.49
CA GLU A 20 -5.94 6.85 22.02
C GLU A 20 -4.72 5.95 21.91
N GLN A 21 -4.45 5.12 22.92
CA GLN A 21 -3.36 4.15 22.87
C GLN A 21 -3.51 3.13 21.75
N ARG A 22 -4.71 2.62 21.50
CA ARG A 22 -4.97 1.70 20.38
C ARG A 22 -4.76 2.37 19.02
N ALA A 23 -5.15 3.63 18.87
CA ALA A 23 -4.96 4.40 17.65
C ALA A 23 -3.47 4.65 17.37
N GLU A 24 -2.70 5.01 18.39
CA GLU A 24 -1.25 5.16 18.31
C GLU A 24 -0.56 3.85 17.91
N GLN A 25 -0.86 2.77 18.61
CA GLN A 25 -0.30 1.45 18.29
C GLN A 25 -0.64 0.98 16.87
N ARG A 26 -1.86 1.27 16.38
CA ARG A 26 -2.25 0.97 15.00
C ARG A 26 -1.41 1.77 14.01
N LEU A 27 -1.20 3.05 14.29
CA LEU A 27 -0.40 3.94 13.47
C LEU A 27 1.06 3.47 13.38
N GLU A 28 1.69 3.16 14.51
CA GLU A 28 3.07 2.66 14.58
C GLU A 28 3.22 1.34 13.83
N ARG A 29 2.29 0.38 14.02
CA ARG A 29 2.30 -0.89 13.28
C ARG A 29 2.19 -0.67 11.78
N ASN A 30 1.33 0.24 11.35
CA ASN A 30 1.15 0.52 9.93
C ASN A 30 2.37 1.19 9.31
N GLN A 31 3.04 2.10 10.03
CA GLN A 31 4.28 2.71 9.56
C GLN A 31 5.40 1.69 9.38
N ALA A 32 5.62 0.85 10.38
CA ALA A 32 6.60 -0.24 10.30
C ALA A 32 6.23 -1.26 9.22
N GLY A 33 4.94 -1.60 9.13
CA GLY A 33 4.40 -2.53 8.15
C GLY A 33 4.58 -2.07 6.70
N LEU A 34 4.36 -0.79 6.40
CA LEU A 34 4.56 -0.22 5.06
C LEU A 34 6.01 -0.35 4.60
N SER A 35 6.97 -0.02 5.46
CA SER A 35 8.39 -0.14 5.13
C SER A 35 8.77 -1.59 4.84
N THR A 36 8.33 -2.52 5.69
CA THR A 36 8.58 -3.95 5.52
C THR A 36 7.91 -4.50 4.26
N ALA A 37 6.65 -4.15 4.02
CA ALA A 37 5.88 -4.61 2.86
C ALA A 37 6.50 -4.10 1.55
N GLN A 38 6.96 -2.85 1.49
CA GLN A 38 7.67 -2.32 0.32
C GLN A 38 8.97 -3.09 0.05
N HIS A 39 9.72 -3.41 1.09
CA HIS A 39 10.93 -4.23 0.94
C HIS A 39 10.60 -5.65 0.44
N ASN A 40 9.53 -6.25 0.96
CA ASN A 40 9.08 -7.58 0.57
C ASN A 40 8.46 -7.63 -0.84
N ALA A 41 8.04 -6.50 -1.39
CA ALA A 41 7.40 -6.41 -2.72
C ALA A 41 8.42 -6.37 -3.87
N THR A 42 9.58 -7.00 -3.68
CA THR A 42 10.66 -7.05 -4.66
C THR A 42 11.05 -8.50 -4.93
N VAL A 43 11.20 -8.85 -6.21
CA VAL A 43 11.63 -10.18 -6.64
C VAL A 43 12.69 -10.08 -7.72
N ASP A 44 13.69 -10.93 -7.64
CA ASP A 44 14.71 -11.09 -8.67
C ASP A 44 14.36 -12.27 -9.59
N CYS A 45 14.59 -12.10 -10.87
CA CYS A 45 14.54 -13.15 -11.88
C CYS A 45 15.89 -13.27 -12.59
N SER A 46 16.26 -14.47 -13.01
CA SER A 46 17.63 -14.81 -13.42
C SER A 46 17.82 -14.93 -14.93
N SER A 47 16.75 -14.96 -15.71
CA SER A 47 16.81 -15.07 -17.18
C SER A 47 15.70 -14.28 -17.84
N THR A 48 15.85 -13.94 -19.11
CA THR A 48 14.84 -13.22 -19.88
C THR A 48 13.48 -13.92 -19.84
N ALA A 49 13.44 -15.23 -20.07
CA ALA A 49 12.20 -15.99 -20.09
C ALA A 49 11.49 -16.01 -18.73
N GLN A 50 12.24 -16.17 -17.63
CA GLN A 50 11.70 -16.11 -16.28
C GLN A 50 11.20 -14.71 -15.96
N CYS A 51 11.97 -13.67 -16.33
CA CYS A 51 11.60 -12.27 -16.09
C CYS A 51 10.35 -11.87 -16.89
N ASP A 52 10.21 -12.32 -18.13
CA ASP A 52 9.02 -12.05 -18.95
C ASP A 52 7.78 -12.72 -18.36
N SER A 53 7.90 -13.96 -17.90
CA SER A 53 6.81 -14.68 -17.22
C SER A 53 6.43 -13.97 -15.90
N ALA A 54 7.41 -13.60 -15.08
CA ALA A 54 7.18 -12.87 -13.84
C ALA A 54 6.56 -11.50 -14.09
N TRP A 55 6.97 -10.81 -15.17
CA TRP A 55 6.42 -9.50 -15.55
C TRP A 55 4.95 -9.60 -15.98
N ALA A 56 4.61 -10.60 -16.77
CA ALA A 56 3.22 -10.86 -17.15
C ALA A 56 2.34 -11.19 -15.93
N LEU A 57 2.87 -11.96 -14.97
CA LEU A 57 2.19 -12.24 -13.71
C LEU A 57 2.06 -10.99 -12.83
N THR A 58 3.05 -10.11 -12.81
CA THR A 58 2.98 -8.82 -12.11
C THR A 58 1.83 -7.97 -12.63
N LYS A 59 1.69 -7.86 -13.97
CA LYS A 59 0.56 -7.17 -14.58
C LYS A 59 -0.77 -7.78 -14.16
N ARG A 60 -0.89 -9.10 -14.24
CA ARG A 60 -2.09 -9.83 -13.80
C ARG A 60 -2.41 -9.60 -12.32
N TYR A 61 -1.41 -9.60 -11.47
CA TYR A 61 -1.57 -9.32 -10.04
C TYR A 61 -2.14 -7.92 -9.79
N ILE A 62 -1.58 -6.91 -10.47
CA ILE A 62 -2.07 -5.52 -10.40
C ILE A 62 -3.52 -5.45 -10.88
N GLU A 63 -3.86 -6.05 -12.03
CA GLU A 63 -5.22 -6.06 -12.58
C GLU A 63 -6.24 -6.72 -11.65
N GLN A 64 -5.84 -7.73 -10.88
CA GLN A 64 -6.72 -8.42 -9.93
C GLN A 64 -6.99 -7.62 -8.65
N HIS A 65 -6.10 -6.69 -8.30
CA HIS A 65 -6.18 -5.95 -7.03
C HIS A 65 -6.50 -4.47 -7.20
N SER A 66 -6.35 -3.93 -8.40
CA SER A 66 -6.65 -2.54 -8.69
C SER A 66 -8.16 -2.31 -8.86
N SER A 67 -8.66 -1.22 -8.29
CA SER A 67 -10.01 -0.71 -8.56
C SER A 67 -10.09 0.13 -9.84
N THR A 68 -8.94 0.42 -10.46
CA THR A 68 -8.81 1.21 -11.69
C THR A 68 -8.07 0.44 -12.78
N SER A 69 -8.18 0.92 -14.02
CA SER A 69 -7.55 0.28 -15.17
C SER A 69 -6.03 0.47 -15.18
N VAL A 70 -5.32 -0.51 -15.76
CA VAL A 70 -3.93 -0.34 -16.13
C VAL A 70 -3.85 0.64 -17.30
N THR A 71 -3.14 1.75 -17.11
CA THR A 71 -2.98 2.83 -18.09
C THR A 71 -1.67 2.76 -18.85
N ARG A 72 -0.68 2.08 -18.27
CA ARG A 72 0.63 1.81 -18.90
C ARG A 72 1.05 0.37 -18.60
N ALA A 73 1.53 -0.33 -19.61
CA ALA A 73 2.16 -1.63 -19.45
C ALA A 73 3.18 -1.82 -20.59
N ASP A 74 4.44 -1.52 -20.32
CA ASP A 74 5.54 -1.69 -21.26
C ASP A 74 6.62 -2.63 -20.68
N ALA A 75 7.79 -2.70 -21.30
CA ALA A 75 8.88 -3.59 -20.87
C ALA A 75 9.49 -3.22 -19.51
N PHE A 76 9.27 -2.00 -19.00
CA PHE A 76 9.97 -1.44 -17.84
C PHE A 76 9.03 -0.97 -16.74
N ALA A 77 7.79 -0.63 -17.07
CA ALA A 77 6.83 -0.10 -16.11
C ALA A 77 5.40 -0.56 -16.40
N ILE A 78 4.64 -0.75 -15.31
CA ILE A 78 3.19 -0.95 -15.29
C ILE A 78 2.65 0.10 -14.34
N ASP A 79 1.61 0.84 -14.76
CA ASP A 79 0.96 1.84 -13.94
C ASP A 79 -0.57 1.70 -14.05
N THR A 80 -1.29 1.93 -12.97
CA THR A 80 -2.75 2.07 -12.97
C THR A 80 -3.15 3.52 -12.95
N ASP A 81 -4.39 3.79 -13.30
CA ASP A 81 -5.01 5.08 -13.01
C ASP A 81 -5.13 5.29 -11.49
N VAL A 82 -5.20 6.55 -11.06
CA VAL A 82 -5.37 6.90 -9.64
C VAL A 82 -6.84 6.86 -9.28
N PRO A 83 -7.24 6.07 -8.26
CA PRO A 83 -8.63 6.05 -7.80
C PRO A 83 -9.16 7.43 -7.45
N SER A 84 -10.42 7.71 -7.75
CA SER A 84 -11.06 8.99 -7.42
C SER A 84 -11.30 9.15 -5.92
N GLY A 85 -11.55 8.05 -5.22
CA GLY A 85 -11.74 8.00 -3.77
C GLY A 85 -10.42 7.98 -2.99
N SER A 86 -10.46 8.48 -1.76
CA SER A 86 -9.38 8.30 -0.79
C SER A 86 -9.40 6.86 -0.24
N GLY A 87 -8.25 6.38 0.25
CA GLY A 87 -8.15 5.07 0.88
C GLY A 87 -8.02 3.88 -0.08
N ASP A 88 -8.12 4.07 -1.40
CA ASP A 88 -7.86 3.04 -2.40
C ASP A 88 -6.50 3.26 -3.07
N PRO A 89 -5.65 2.21 -3.17
CA PRO A 89 -4.33 2.35 -3.76
C PRO A 89 -4.35 2.35 -5.29
N ALA A 90 -3.54 3.25 -5.87
CA ALA A 90 -3.00 3.10 -7.21
C ALA A 90 -1.76 2.20 -7.14
N TYR A 91 -1.50 1.44 -8.18
CA TYR A 91 -0.36 0.53 -8.27
C TYR A 91 0.56 0.93 -9.39
N SER A 92 1.85 0.71 -9.15
CA SER A 92 2.86 0.71 -10.20
C SER A 92 3.87 -0.41 -9.99
N ALA A 93 4.51 -0.85 -11.06
CA ALA A 93 5.61 -1.78 -10.97
C ALA A 93 6.74 -1.34 -11.88
N THR A 94 7.97 -1.67 -11.49
CA THR A 94 9.16 -1.44 -12.30
C THR A 94 9.91 -2.73 -12.55
N ARG A 95 10.53 -2.81 -13.73
CA ARG A 95 11.46 -3.87 -14.12
C ARG A 95 12.82 -3.25 -14.42
N VAL A 96 13.81 -3.55 -13.59
CA VAL A 96 15.16 -3.01 -13.69
C VAL A 96 16.14 -4.13 -14.06
N ALA A 97 16.77 -4.02 -15.22
CA ALA A 97 17.75 -5.02 -15.67
C ALA A 97 18.96 -5.09 -14.75
N LYS A 98 19.46 -6.31 -14.52
CA LYS A 98 20.69 -6.61 -13.79
C LYS A 98 21.76 -7.08 -14.78
N GLY A 99 22.58 -6.16 -15.26
CA GLY A 99 23.64 -6.48 -16.22
C GLY A 99 23.12 -6.93 -17.59
N SER A 100 23.90 -7.71 -18.34
CA SER A 100 23.63 -8.12 -19.73
C SER A 100 22.99 -9.51 -19.90
N GLY A 101 22.79 -10.26 -18.80
CA GLY A 101 22.36 -11.68 -18.85
C GLY A 101 20.84 -11.91 -18.86
N GLY A 102 20.03 -10.88 -19.04
CA GLY A 102 18.58 -10.98 -19.04
C GLY A 102 17.94 -11.10 -17.64
N ALA A 103 18.75 -11.05 -16.59
CA ALA A 103 18.27 -10.97 -15.21
C ALA A 103 17.70 -9.58 -14.92
N ALA A 104 16.71 -9.50 -14.03
CA ALA A 104 16.10 -8.25 -13.63
C ALA A 104 15.57 -8.31 -12.19
N THR A 105 15.35 -7.14 -11.62
CA THR A 105 14.60 -6.93 -10.39
C THR A 105 13.23 -6.36 -10.74
N LEU A 106 12.17 -6.97 -10.22
CA LEU A 106 10.79 -6.49 -10.32
C LEU A 106 10.36 -5.97 -8.95
N THR A 107 9.80 -4.77 -8.91
CA THR A 107 9.31 -4.16 -7.66
C THR A 107 7.89 -3.65 -7.86
N LEU A 108 7.00 -4.03 -6.94
CA LEU A 108 5.63 -3.52 -6.88
C LEU A 108 5.54 -2.38 -5.88
N TYR A 109 4.96 -1.27 -6.32
CA TYR A 109 4.64 -0.10 -5.50
C TYR A 109 3.13 0.08 -5.39
N ALA A 110 2.70 0.65 -4.27
CA ALA A 110 1.31 1.02 -4.05
C ALA A 110 1.23 2.33 -3.28
N GLN A 111 0.30 3.20 -3.66
CA GLN A 111 0.12 4.51 -3.03
C GLN A 111 -1.34 4.92 -3.10
N CYS A 112 -1.90 5.44 -2.01
CA CYS A 112 -3.25 6.00 -1.99
C CYS A 112 -3.24 7.52 -2.12
N ARG A 113 -4.26 8.03 -2.84
CA ARG A 113 -4.57 9.46 -2.80
C ARG A 113 -5.00 9.84 -1.38
N GLY A 114 -4.53 11.01 -0.90
CA GLY A 114 -4.97 11.56 0.37
C GLY A 114 -4.48 10.79 1.60
N MET A 115 -3.47 9.93 1.45
CA MET A 115 -2.81 9.27 2.58
C MET A 115 -2.07 10.27 3.48
N TYR A 116 -1.58 11.35 2.89
CA TYR A 116 -0.92 12.44 3.59
C TYR A 116 -1.64 13.77 3.31
N GLY A 117 -1.80 14.57 4.35
CA GLY A 117 -2.26 15.93 4.30
C GLY A 117 -1.11 16.95 4.15
N PRO A 118 -1.39 18.24 4.35
CA PRO A 118 -0.36 19.27 4.34
C PRO A 118 0.77 18.98 5.34
N ASN A 119 2.01 19.30 4.97
CA ASN A 119 3.21 19.08 5.79
C ASN A 119 3.42 17.61 6.21
N ASP A 120 3.11 16.65 5.32
CA ASP A 120 3.24 15.21 5.57
C ASP A 120 2.47 14.69 6.79
N THR A 121 1.45 15.42 7.23
CA THR A 121 0.54 14.94 8.27
C THR A 121 -0.28 13.76 7.75
N LYS A 122 -0.50 12.77 8.59
CA LYS A 122 -1.32 11.60 8.22
C LYS A 122 -2.79 11.99 8.14
N ALA A 123 -3.39 11.73 6.99
CA ALA A 123 -4.82 11.98 6.79
C ALA A 123 -5.68 10.91 7.48
N SER A 124 -7.01 11.15 7.55
CA SER A 124 -7.97 10.24 8.19
C SER A 124 -7.91 8.80 7.65
N ASP A 125 -7.66 8.66 6.35
CA ASP A 125 -7.66 7.37 5.66
C ASP A 125 -6.29 6.67 5.66
N TYR A 126 -5.29 7.26 6.35
CA TYR A 126 -3.93 6.73 6.40
C TYR A 126 -3.88 5.25 6.79
N ASN A 127 -4.53 4.90 7.90
CA ASN A 127 -4.48 3.54 8.42
C ASN A 127 -5.18 2.53 7.51
N GLU A 128 -6.32 2.89 6.92
CA GLU A 128 -7.04 2.04 5.97
C GLU A 128 -6.21 1.79 4.71
N CYS A 129 -5.65 2.85 4.15
CA CYS A 129 -4.76 2.75 3.00
C CYS A 129 -3.52 1.90 3.31
N ALA A 130 -2.85 2.17 4.44
CA ALA A 130 -1.66 1.43 4.85
C ALA A 130 -1.92 -0.08 4.95
N GLU A 131 -3.03 -0.49 5.56
CA GLU A 131 -3.41 -1.89 5.69
C GLU A 131 -3.66 -2.56 4.33
N LYS A 132 -4.30 -1.87 3.39
CA LYS A 132 -4.49 -2.35 2.02
C LYS A 132 -3.16 -2.54 1.31
N ILE A 133 -2.27 -1.54 1.35
CA ILE A 133 -0.94 -1.59 0.74
C ILE A 133 -0.12 -2.75 1.32
N ILE A 134 -0.04 -2.85 2.65
CA ILE A 134 0.71 -3.92 3.34
C ILE A 134 0.23 -5.30 2.91
N LYS A 135 -1.08 -5.51 2.87
CA LYS A 135 -1.67 -6.78 2.45
C LYS A 135 -1.28 -7.15 1.02
N ILE A 136 -1.39 -6.20 0.10
CA ILE A 136 -1.11 -6.43 -1.33
C ILE A 136 0.38 -6.64 -1.57
N GLN A 137 1.24 -5.82 -1.01
CA GLN A 137 2.68 -5.95 -1.21
C GLN A 137 3.24 -7.24 -0.59
N ASN A 138 2.76 -7.65 0.58
CA ASN A 138 3.17 -8.91 1.21
C ASN A 138 2.69 -10.14 0.44
N GLY A 139 1.55 -10.09 -0.26
CA GLY A 139 1.03 -11.19 -1.07
C GLY A 139 1.69 -11.32 -2.45
N TYR A 140 2.41 -10.32 -2.91
CA TYR A 140 2.92 -10.24 -4.28
C TYR A 140 3.93 -11.33 -4.63
N VAL A 141 4.96 -11.51 -3.83
CA VAL A 141 6.03 -12.48 -4.11
C VAL A 141 5.52 -13.91 -4.02
N ASP A 142 4.64 -14.20 -3.07
CA ASP A 142 4.02 -15.52 -2.95
C ASP A 142 3.10 -15.83 -4.14
N PHE A 143 2.38 -14.83 -4.64
CA PHE A 143 1.62 -14.97 -5.88
C PHE A 143 2.52 -15.32 -7.07
N LEU A 144 3.63 -14.61 -7.25
CA LEU A 144 4.59 -14.92 -8.33
C LEU A 144 5.14 -16.33 -8.20
N ARG A 145 5.60 -16.71 -7.01
CA ARG A 145 6.16 -18.05 -6.75
C ARG A 145 5.17 -19.17 -7.03
N SER A 146 3.91 -18.99 -6.67
CA SER A 146 2.88 -20.01 -6.86
C SER A 146 2.46 -20.18 -8.33
N HIS A 147 2.77 -19.23 -9.21
CA HIS A 147 2.37 -19.24 -10.62
C HIS A 147 3.54 -19.37 -11.60
N LEU A 148 4.78 -19.22 -11.15
CA LEU A 148 5.97 -19.45 -11.97
C LEU A 148 6.29 -20.93 -12.04
N PRO A 149 6.47 -21.52 -13.25
CA PRO A 149 6.88 -22.90 -13.36
C PRO A 149 8.30 -23.11 -12.82
N GLY A 150 8.48 -24.05 -11.92
CA GLY A 150 9.80 -24.54 -11.51
C GLY A 150 10.51 -23.80 -10.39
N GLN A 151 9.76 -23.19 -9.45
CA GLN A 151 10.34 -22.78 -8.16
C GLN A 151 9.87 -23.65 -7.02
#